data_eed9047dadac3128c5f5182ebda95b4a
#
_entry.id   eed9047dadac3128c5f5182ebda95b4a
#
_cell.length_a   1.000
_cell.length_b   1.000
_cell.length_c   1.000
_cell.angle_alpha   90.00
_cell.angle_beta   90.00
_cell.angle_gamma   90.00
#
_symmetry.space_group_name_H-M   'P 1'
#
loop_
_entity.id
_entity.type
_entity.pdbx_description
1 polymer ?
#
loop_
_entity_poly.entity_id
_entity_poly.type
_entity_poly.pdbx_seq_one_letter_code
_entity_poly.pdbx_strand_id
1 'polypeptide(L)'
;MSEPTSPDDAAVGPPEHLHPLFLLTGFGGSLRGMAGGYAGIGYLAVSGRLQTALFGAVLLLLFMAASLFLYWRRFEYRVGENEIRIDSGILNRTHRSIPFDRIQDVDITQGPLARLLGLAKVKFETGGTAGEEEGVLQAILLERAQELRKLVRARRGQSVPVASDAPAEAAPADTGPIYAMDLKRLLLAGTFNFSLAVFAGLFGLTQTFGDVLGFDPFSRRFWLSLLSAGDPIRDYIIAHQVAAAVAGAVLLVLIGIVTGIVRTVLTDFGFRLDRTGVGLRRRRGLLTRTDVTLPVNRAQAAVIATGPVRDRLGWRELRLQSLAKDEGSRGAHVVAPLARDEEVGQILGQLGWLPLPPSIGWVRVSRAYVGILAAAMAPLYVAAIANLVLVPPAGAAFVVALLAVIAVRFLAWSRTGYAVDGDRLLTRTGWWRRRVTVLPARKIQSVDLRENFVSRLFGVASLQFGVAGGGMTGHSIPAIPRGEARILRDRLLGFAT
;
A
#
# COMPACT_ATOMS: atom_id res chain seq x y z
N MET A 1 -40.25 -22.88 -14.76
CA MET A 1 -39.99 -22.69 -16.20
C MET A 1 -38.48 -22.65 -16.34
N SER A 2 -37.88 -23.80 -16.71
CA SER A 2 -36.43 -23.97 -16.89
C SER A 2 -36.07 -23.35 -18.23
N GLU A 3 -35.23 -22.31 -18.24
CA GLU A 3 -34.65 -21.77 -19.45
C GLU A 3 -33.81 -22.84 -20.15
N PRO A 4 -33.84 -22.94 -21.48
CA PRO A 4 -33.04 -23.91 -22.23
C PRO A 4 -31.56 -23.57 -22.07
N THR A 5 -30.78 -24.53 -21.56
CA THR A 5 -29.33 -24.53 -21.50
C THR A 5 -28.76 -24.34 -22.90
N SER A 6 -28.07 -23.25 -23.13
CA SER A 6 -27.30 -22.99 -24.36
C SER A 6 -26.25 -24.08 -24.57
N PRO A 7 -25.93 -24.50 -25.81
CA PRO A 7 -24.88 -25.50 -26.09
C PRO A 7 -23.52 -25.16 -25.53
N ASP A 8 -23.26 -23.86 -25.29
CA ASP A 8 -22.06 -23.36 -24.63
C ASP A 8 -21.98 -23.68 -23.11
N ASP A 9 -23.11 -24.01 -22.47
CA ASP A 9 -23.13 -24.39 -21.04
C ASP A 9 -22.68 -25.83 -20.80
N ALA A 10 -22.68 -26.68 -21.81
CA ALA A 10 -22.27 -28.08 -21.70
C ALA A 10 -20.75 -28.27 -21.58
N ALA A 11 -19.96 -27.31 -22.04
CA ALA A 11 -18.48 -27.30 -21.94
C ALA A 11 -17.97 -26.72 -20.60
N VAL A 12 -18.85 -26.23 -19.73
CA VAL A 12 -18.52 -25.62 -18.46
C VAL A 12 -18.97 -26.53 -17.32
N GLY A 13 -18.07 -26.82 -16.38
CA GLY A 13 -18.33 -27.69 -15.24
C GLY A 13 -19.54 -27.28 -14.38
N PRO A 14 -19.92 -28.08 -13.39
CA PRO A 14 -21.08 -27.81 -12.55
C PRO A 14 -20.92 -26.48 -11.80
N PRO A 15 -22.04 -25.77 -11.53
CA PRO A 15 -22.00 -24.52 -10.77
C PRO A 15 -21.58 -24.80 -9.34
N GLU A 16 -20.59 -24.06 -8.89
CA GLU A 16 -20.10 -24.04 -7.51
C GLU A 16 -20.47 -22.70 -6.85
N HIS A 17 -20.83 -22.76 -5.58
CA HIS A 17 -21.19 -21.56 -4.80
C HIS A 17 -20.12 -21.22 -3.77
N LEU A 18 -20.14 -19.96 -3.30
CA LEU A 18 -19.36 -19.58 -2.14
C LEU A 18 -19.82 -20.36 -0.89
N HIS A 19 -18.88 -20.64 0.00
CA HIS A 19 -19.19 -21.33 1.24
C HIS A 19 -20.20 -20.51 2.08
N PRO A 20 -21.21 -21.11 2.74
CA PRO A 20 -22.22 -20.38 3.50
C PRO A 20 -21.65 -19.46 4.58
N LEU A 21 -20.48 -19.81 5.15
CA LEU A 21 -19.77 -18.97 6.11
C LEU A 21 -19.24 -17.64 5.50
N PHE A 22 -19.44 -17.41 4.19
CA PHE A 22 -19.27 -16.11 3.56
C PHE A 22 -20.10 -15.03 4.28
N LEU A 23 -21.28 -15.36 4.75
CA LEU A 23 -22.15 -14.43 5.47
C LEU A 23 -21.45 -13.85 6.73
N LEU A 24 -20.59 -14.62 7.38
CA LEU A 24 -19.80 -14.18 8.53
C LEU A 24 -18.53 -13.40 8.09
N THR A 25 -17.82 -13.88 7.08
CA THR A 25 -16.55 -13.27 6.64
C THR A 25 -16.78 -11.99 5.82
N GLY A 26 -17.87 -11.92 5.06
CA GLY A 26 -18.25 -10.77 4.23
C GLY A 26 -18.76 -9.57 5.03
N PHE A 27 -19.23 -9.81 6.25
CA PHE A 27 -19.74 -8.75 7.14
C PHE A 27 -18.72 -7.63 7.37
N GLY A 28 -17.46 -7.98 7.63
CA GLY A 28 -16.38 -7.01 7.85
C GLY A 28 -16.07 -6.11 6.63
N GLY A 29 -16.29 -6.61 5.42
CA GLY A 29 -16.15 -5.83 4.17
C GLY A 29 -17.30 -4.84 3.98
N SER A 30 -18.53 -5.27 4.26
CA SER A 30 -19.74 -4.45 4.15
C SER A 30 -19.76 -3.28 5.13
N LEU A 31 -19.15 -3.44 6.31
CA LEU A 31 -19.00 -2.38 7.30
C LEU A 31 -18.34 -1.13 6.73
N ARG A 32 -17.32 -1.28 5.91
CA ARG A 32 -16.59 -0.15 5.31
C ARG A 32 -17.43 0.64 4.31
N GLY A 33 -18.29 -0.04 3.58
CA GLY A 33 -19.17 0.59 2.57
C GLY A 33 -20.30 1.43 3.15
N MET A 34 -20.63 1.23 4.43
CA MET A 34 -21.77 1.87 5.10
C MET A 34 -21.38 2.96 6.13
N ALA A 35 -20.17 3.51 6.00
CA ALA A 35 -19.66 4.53 6.94
C ALA A 35 -20.63 5.72 7.15
N GLY A 36 -21.31 6.17 6.09
CA GLY A 36 -22.34 7.22 6.18
C GLY A 36 -23.55 6.83 7.02
N GLY A 37 -23.99 5.55 6.95
CA GLY A 37 -25.08 5.02 7.76
C GLY A 37 -24.75 5.02 9.24
N TYR A 38 -23.53 4.59 9.61
CA TYR A 38 -23.08 4.60 11.01
C TYR A 38 -22.96 6.03 11.55
N ALA A 39 -22.44 6.97 10.74
CA ALA A 39 -22.37 8.38 11.12
C ALA A 39 -23.76 8.97 11.38
N GLY A 40 -24.74 8.64 10.54
CA GLY A 40 -26.13 9.08 10.73
C GLY A 40 -26.77 8.50 12.01
N ILE A 41 -26.58 7.20 12.27
CA ILE A 41 -27.05 6.55 13.49
C ILE A 41 -26.36 7.15 14.73
N GLY A 42 -25.05 7.37 14.68
CA GLY A 42 -24.29 8.01 15.73
C GLY A 42 -24.80 9.42 16.03
N TYR A 43 -25.05 10.22 14.99
CA TYR A 43 -25.65 11.55 15.14
C TYR A 43 -27.02 11.52 15.82
N LEU A 44 -27.91 10.58 15.42
CA LEU A 44 -29.23 10.43 16.05
C LEU A 44 -29.11 10.03 17.52
N ALA A 45 -28.18 9.16 17.87
CA ALA A 45 -27.93 8.74 19.25
C ALA A 45 -27.48 9.93 20.13
N VAL A 46 -26.52 10.71 19.65
CA VAL A 46 -25.98 11.90 20.34
C VAL A 46 -27.04 13.02 20.46
N SER A 47 -27.94 13.13 19.47
CA SER A 47 -29.04 14.12 19.49
C SER A 47 -30.19 13.75 20.44
N GLY A 48 -30.03 12.76 21.33
CA GLY A 48 -31.03 12.32 22.29
C GLY A 48 -32.17 11.49 21.69
N ARG A 49 -32.09 11.15 20.40
CA ARG A 49 -33.11 10.34 19.70
C ARG A 49 -32.75 8.86 19.69
N LEU A 50 -32.49 8.28 20.88
CA LEU A 50 -31.99 6.93 21.04
C LEU A 50 -32.89 5.88 20.39
N GLN A 51 -34.22 6.00 20.49
CA GLN A 51 -35.16 5.06 19.87
C GLN A 51 -35.05 5.05 18.35
N THR A 52 -34.94 6.25 17.72
CA THR A 52 -34.74 6.36 16.25
C THR A 52 -33.38 5.85 15.81
N ALA A 53 -32.33 6.07 16.62
CA ALA A 53 -31.01 5.53 16.38
C ALA A 53 -31.00 3.99 16.44
N LEU A 54 -31.62 3.40 17.45
CA LEU A 54 -31.75 1.93 17.57
C LEU A 54 -32.57 1.33 16.41
N PHE A 55 -33.69 1.96 16.06
CA PHE A 55 -34.48 1.52 14.90
C PHE A 55 -33.67 1.61 13.61
N GLY A 56 -32.96 2.71 13.38
CA GLY A 56 -32.06 2.88 12.24
C GLY A 56 -30.92 1.84 12.22
N ALA A 57 -30.34 1.51 13.37
CA ALA A 57 -29.30 0.49 13.50
C ALA A 57 -29.84 -0.90 13.14
N VAL A 58 -31.02 -1.27 13.64
CA VAL A 58 -31.66 -2.54 13.30
C VAL A 58 -31.99 -2.61 11.81
N LEU A 59 -32.54 -1.56 11.23
CA LEU A 59 -32.85 -1.47 9.82
C LEU A 59 -31.59 -1.61 8.96
N LEU A 60 -30.49 -0.94 9.33
CA LEU A 60 -29.21 -1.03 8.64
C LEU A 60 -28.63 -2.44 8.72
N LEU A 61 -28.70 -3.11 9.87
CA LEU A 61 -28.25 -4.48 10.05
C LEU A 61 -29.09 -5.45 9.22
N LEU A 62 -30.41 -5.30 9.20
CA LEU A 62 -31.29 -6.14 8.36
C LEU A 62 -31.01 -5.92 6.88
N PHE A 63 -30.83 -4.70 6.44
CA PHE A 63 -30.46 -4.37 5.07
C PHE A 63 -29.12 -5.00 4.68
N MET A 64 -28.12 -4.90 5.57
CA MET A 64 -26.80 -5.49 5.36
C MET A 64 -26.88 -7.02 5.30
N ALA A 65 -27.60 -7.65 6.21
CA ALA A 65 -27.79 -9.12 6.21
C ALA A 65 -28.53 -9.58 4.95
N ALA A 66 -29.59 -8.89 4.55
CA ALA A 66 -30.34 -9.19 3.33
C ALA A 66 -29.46 -9.02 2.06
N SER A 67 -28.70 -7.95 1.98
CA SER A 67 -27.80 -7.71 0.83
C SER A 67 -26.70 -8.77 0.72
N LEU A 68 -26.08 -9.16 1.84
CA LEU A 68 -25.09 -10.23 1.89
C LEU A 68 -25.69 -11.59 1.51
N PHE A 69 -26.86 -11.90 2.02
CA PHE A 69 -27.57 -13.15 1.70
C PHE A 69 -27.95 -13.23 0.22
N LEU A 70 -28.49 -12.15 -0.34
CA LEU A 70 -28.83 -12.07 -1.76
C LEU A 70 -27.58 -12.18 -2.65
N TYR A 71 -26.48 -11.51 -2.24
CA TYR A 71 -25.21 -11.63 -2.96
C TYR A 71 -24.69 -13.06 -2.92
N TRP A 72 -24.63 -13.69 -1.74
CA TRP A 72 -24.19 -15.08 -1.57
C TRP A 72 -25.02 -16.06 -2.40
N ARG A 73 -26.34 -15.94 -2.36
CA ARG A 73 -27.27 -16.84 -3.10
C ARG A 73 -27.11 -16.70 -4.61
N ARG A 74 -26.72 -15.54 -5.10
CA ARG A 74 -26.59 -15.26 -6.54
C ARG A 74 -25.19 -15.40 -7.10
N PHE A 75 -24.21 -15.59 -6.22
CA PHE A 75 -22.84 -15.76 -6.65
C PHE A 75 -22.60 -17.22 -7.00
N GLU A 76 -22.26 -17.45 -8.26
CA GLU A 76 -21.91 -18.77 -8.80
C GLU A 76 -20.59 -18.66 -9.55
N TYR A 77 -19.77 -19.72 -9.49
CA TYR A 77 -18.63 -19.85 -10.36
C TYR A 77 -18.58 -21.27 -10.93
N ARG A 78 -18.03 -21.39 -12.13
CA ARG A 78 -17.91 -22.66 -12.85
C ARG A 78 -16.49 -22.79 -13.37
N VAL A 79 -15.91 -23.95 -13.18
CA VAL A 79 -14.58 -24.29 -13.69
C VAL A 79 -14.74 -25.15 -14.91
N GLY A 80 -14.57 -24.58 -16.09
CA GLY A 80 -14.63 -25.27 -17.36
C GLY A 80 -13.29 -25.89 -17.77
N GLU A 81 -13.26 -26.42 -18.99
CA GLU A 81 -12.03 -26.98 -19.56
C GLU A 81 -11.00 -25.89 -19.90
N ASN A 82 -11.44 -24.74 -20.43
CA ASN A 82 -10.57 -23.68 -20.95
C ASN A 82 -10.72 -22.35 -20.20
N GLU A 83 -11.72 -22.22 -19.31
CA GLU A 83 -12.02 -20.95 -18.66
C GLU A 83 -12.64 -21.14 -17.28
N ILE A 84 -12.58 -20.07 -16.47
CA ILE A 84 -13.33 -19.93 -15.23
C ILE A 84 -14.42 -18.89 -15.48
N ARG A 85 -15.69 -19.27 -15.30
CA ARG A 85 -16.83 -18.33 -15.34
C ARG A 85 -17.23 -17.94 -13.95
N ILE A 86 -17.48 -16.65 -13.74
CA ILE A 86 -17.94 -16.08 -12.48
C ILE A 86 -19.19 -15.26 -12.76
N ASP A 87 -20.27 -15.67 -12.15
CA ASP A 87 -21.57 -15.01 -12.22
C ASP A 87 -21.85 -14.31 -10.89
N SER A 88 -22.01 -13.00 -10.92
CA SER A 88 -22.18 -12.19 -9.71
C SER A 88 -23.12 -11.01 -9.92
N GLY A 89 -23.58 -10.43 -8.81
CA GLY A 89 -24.37 -9.21 -8.80
C GLY A 89 -25.86 -9.43 -8.52
N ILE A 90 -26.45 -8.47 -7.79
CA ILE A 90 -27.87 -8.49 -7.39
C ILE A 90 -28.72 -7.70 -8.39
N LEU A 91 -28.37 -6.44 -8.62
CA LEU A 91 -29.05 -5.51 -9.52
C LEU A 91 -28.43 -5.52 -10.91
N ASN A 92 -27.11 -5.41 -10.98
CA ASN A 92 -26.34 -5.55 -12.21
C ASN A 92 -25.74 -6.95 -12.23
N ARG A 93 -26.21 -7.80 -13.13
CA ARG A 93 -25.61 -9.12 -13.34
C ARG A 93 -24.35 -8.97 -14.15
N THR A 94 -23.27 -9.53 -13.64
CA THR A 94 -21.97 -9.58 -14.32
C THR A 94 -21.65 -11.05 -14.58
N HIS A 95 -21.54 -11.39 -15.86
CA HIS A 95 -21.06 -12.68 -16.34
C HIS A 95 -19.64 -12.50 -16.80
N ARG A 96 -18.69 -13.08 -16.08
CA ARG A 96 -17.27 -12.93 -16.39
C ARG A 96 -16.68 -14.28 -16.74
N SER A 97 -16.13 -14.39 -17.94
CA SER A 97 -15.34 -15.52 -18.40
C SER A 97 -13.86 -15.16 -18.39
N ILE A 98 -13.05 -16.00 -17.76
CA ILE A 98 -11.60 -15.82 -17.63
C ILE A 98 -10.91 -17.04 -18.20
N PRO A 99 -10.43 -17.00 -19.46
CA PRO A 99 -9.65 -18.05 -20.06
C PRO A 99 -8.37 -18.36 -19.26
N PHE A 100 -8.01 -19.64 -19.12
CA PHE A 100 -6.82 -20.03 -18.34
C PHE A 100 -5.52 -19.47 -18.90
N ASP A 101 -5.41 -19.26 -20.21
CA ASP A 101 -4.27 -18.64 -20.87
C ASP A 101 -4.06 -17.16 -20.48
N ARG A 102 -5.15 -16.47 -20.11
CA ARG A 102 -5.10 -15.09 -19.62
C ARG A 102 -4.83 -14.98 -18.12
N ILE A 103 -5.04 -16.04 -17.34
CA ILE A 103 -4.75 -16.04 -15.92
C ILE A 103 -3.23 -16.12 -15.73
N GLN A 104 -2.65 -15.09 -15.17
CA GLN A 104 -1.20 -14.99 -14.99
C GLN A 104 -0.74 -15.51 -13.64
N ASP A 105 -1.54 -15.30 -12.59
CA ASP A 105 -1.33 -15.88 -11.26
C ASP A 105 -2.65 -16.01 -10.47
N VAL A 106 -2.58 -16.76 -9.38
CA VAL A 106 -3.68 -17.02 -8.46
C VAL A 106 -3.24 -16.68 -7.04
N ASP A 107 -3.67 -15.52 -6.56
CA ASP A 107 -3.38 -15.04 -5.22
C ASP A 107 -4.37 -15.60 -4.20
N ILE A 108 -3.85 -16.12 -3.10
CA ILE A 108 -4.67 -16.66 -2.01
C ILE A 108 -4.47 -15.80 -0.76
N THR A 109 -5.56 -15.25 -0.24
CA THR A 109 -5.55 -14.43 0.98
C THR A 109 -6.50 -15.02 2.00
N GLN A 110 -6.05 -15.14 3.24
CA GLN A 110 -6.87 -15.56 4.38
C GLN A 110 -6.90 -14.46 5.43
N GLY A 111 -8.06 -13.85 5.64
CA GLY A 111 -8.30 -12.99 6.80
C GLY A 111 -8.36 -13.79 8.11
N PRO A 112 -8.35 -13.12 9.28
CA PRO A 112 -8.32 -13.82 10.57
C PRO A 112 -9.51 -14.77 10.75
N LEU A 113 -10.72 -14.29 10.46
CA LEU A 113 -11.94 -15.09 10.57
C LEU A 113 -12.00 -16.20 9.51
N ALA A 114 -11.61 -15.90 8.27
CA ALA A 114 -11.54 -16.89 7.20
C ALA A 114 -10.54 -18.01 7.53
N ARG A 115 -9.40 -17.67 8.16
CA ARG A 115 -8.40 -18.63 8.59
C ARG A 115 -8.94 -19.58 9.68
N LEU A 116 -9.67 -19.04 10.68
CA LEU A 116 -10.31 -19.84 11.73
C LEU A 116 -11.33 -20.83 11.16
N LEU A 117 -12.02 -20.42 10.07
CA LEU A 117 -13.06 -21.19 9.41
C LEU A 117 -12.53 -22.05 8.23
N GLY A 118 -11.21 -22.10 8.00
CA GLY A 118 -10.62 -22.86 6.90
C GLY A 118 -10.91 -22.27 5.50
N LEU A 119 -11.36 -21.02 5.42
CA LEU A 119 -11.73 -20.35 4.18
C LEU A 119 -10.58 -19.52 3.61
N ALA A 120 -10.66 -19.23 2.31
CA ALA A 120 -9.74 -18.35 1.61
C ALA A 120 -10.48 -17.47 0.59
N LYS A 121 -9.90 -16.32 0.28
CA LYS A 121 -10.22 -15.49 -0.85
C LYS A 121 -9.20 -15.78 -1.95
N VAL A 122 -9.69 -16.06 -3.15
CA VAL A 122 -8.87 -16.30 -4.34
C VAL A 122 -9.07 -15.16 -5.30
N LYS A 123 -7.98 -14.62 -5.83
CA LYS A 123 -7.95 -13.59 -6.83
C LYS A 123 -7.20 -14.10 -8.05
N PHE A 124 -7.85 -14.05 -9.21
CA PHE A 124 -7.23 -14.40 -10.49
C PHE A 124 -6.66 -13.14 -11.12
N GLU A 125 -5.34 -13.09 -11.26
CA GLU A 125 -4.67 -11.98 -11.94
C GLU A 125 -4.60 -12.24 -13.44
N THR A 126 -5.19 -11.34 -14.22
CA THR A 126 -5.18 -11.37 -15.68
C THR A 126 -4.31 -10.25 -16.24
N GLY A 127 -3.85 -10.40 -17.48
CA GLY A 127 -2.98 -9.41 -18.15
C GLY A 127 -3.67 -8.13 -18.62
N GLY A 128 -4.92 -7.87 -18.23
CA GLY A 128 -5.70 -6.71 -18.66
C GLY A 128 -5.19 -5.38 -18.11
N THR A 129 -5.59 -4.29 -18.78
CA THR A 129 -5.28 -2.91 -18.37
C THR A 129 -5.90 -2.55 -17.02
N ALA A 130 -5.21 -1.70 -16.26
CA ALA A 130 -5.65 -1.21 -14.95
C ALA A 130 -7.06 -0.60 -15.01
N GLY A 131 -8.06 -1.30 -14.48
CA GLY A 131 -9.45 -0.82 -14.44
C GLY A 131 -10.50 -1.91 -14.57
N GLU A 132 -10.18 -3.05 -15.19
CA GLU A 132 -11.10 -4.19 -15.21
C GLU A 132 -11.02 -4.91 -13.86
N GLU A 133 -12.18 -5.13 -13.24
CA GLU A 133 -12.28 -5.92 -12.00
C GLU A 133 -11.74 -7.32 -12.29
N GLU A 134 -10.69 -7.70 -11.61
CA GLU A 134 -10.09 -9.02 -11.66
C GLU A 134 -11.09 -10.04 -11.07
N GLY A 135 -11.09 -11.29 -11.55
CA GLY A 135 -11.93 -12.33 -11.00
C GLY A 135 -11.59 -12.64 -9.55
N VAL A 136 -12.56 -12.50 -8.65
CA VAL A 136 -12.37 -12.73 -7.21
C VAL A 136 -13.40 -13.71 -6.69
N LEU A 137 -12.96 -14.82 -6.12
CA LEU A 137 -13.79 -15.75 -5.35
C LEU A 137 -13.59 -15.47 -3.86
N GLN A 138 -14.65 -15.11 -3.17
CA GLN A 138 -14.62 -14.86 -1.73
C GLN A 138 -15.11 -16.09 -0.97
N ALA A 139 -14.44 -16.41 0.14
CA ALA A 139 -14.86 -17.48 1.05
C ALA A 139 -15.11 -18.86 0.37
N ILE A 140 -14.08 -19.39 -0.27
CA ILE A 140 -14.01 -20.79 -0.67
C ILE A 140 -13.10 -21.56 0.29
N LEU A 141 -13.22 -22.89 0.36
CA LEU A 141 -12.33 -23.71 1.17
C LEU A 141 -10.87 -23.55 0.73
N LEU A 142 -9.95 -23.51 1.69
CA LEU A 142 -8.52 -23.36 1.40
C LEU A 142 -7.99 -24.46 0.47
N GLU A 143 -8.45 -25.70 0.67
CA GLU A 143 -8.11 -26.84 -0.19
C GLU A 143 -8.53 -26.58 -1.63
N ARG A 144 -9.77 -26.13 -1.83
CA ARG A 144 -10.30 -25.78 -3.15
C ARG A 144 -9.53 -24.64 -3.80
N ALA A 145 -9.14 -23.63 -3.00
CA ALA A 145 -8.28 -22.54 -3.47
C ALA A 145 -6.92 -23.03 -3.99
N GLN A 146 -6.33 -24.01 -3.28
CA GLN A 146 -5.05 -24.62 -3.68
C GLN A 146 -5.19 -25.51 -4.91
N GLU A 147 -6.29 -26.25 -5.03
CA GLU A 147 -6.63 -27.04 -6.23
C GLU A 147 -6.78 -26.14 -7.46
N LEU A 148 -7.54 -25.04 -7.35
CA LEU A 148 -7.70 -24.06 -8.43
C LEU A 148 -6.35 -23.48 -8.87
N ARG A 149 -5.48 -23.16 -7.91
CA ARG A 149 -4.11 -22.72 -8.22
C ARG A 149 -3.29 -23.77 -8.98
N LYS A 150 -3.38 -25.04 -8.56
CA LYS A 150 -2.70 -26.15 -9.26
C LYS A 150 -3.26 -26.36 -10.66
N LEU A 151 -4.58 -26.34 -10.79
CA LEU A 151 -5.28 -26.53 -12.06
C LEU A 151 -4.94 -25.44 -13.07
N VAL A 152 -4.98 -24.15 -12.66
CA VAL A 152 -4.58 -23.03 -13.52
C VAL A 152 -3.14 -23.19 -14.00
N ARG A 153 -2.22 -23.61 -13.11
CA ARG A 153 -0.82 -23.85 -13.50
C ARG A 153 -0.66 -25.02 -14.48
N ALA A 154 -1.38 -26.11 -14.25
CA ALA A 154 -1.33 -27.29 -15.14
C ALA A 154 -1.85 -26.97 -16.55
N ARG A 155 -3.00 -26.28 -16.63
CA ARG A 155 -3.63 -25.89 -17.91
C ARG A 155 -2.80 -24.89 -18.69
N ARG A 156 -2.15 -23.95 -18.00
CA ARG A 156 -1.23 -23.00 -18.63
C ARG A 156 0.01 -23.65 -19.23
N GLY A 157 0.50 -24.74 -18.62
CA GLY A 157 1.63 -25.52 -19.17
C GLY A 157 1.29 -26.29 -20.44
N GLN A 158 -0.01 -26.59 -20.68
CA GLN A 158 -0.45 -27.33 -21.87
C GLN A 158 -0.72 -26.44 -23.09
N SER A 159 -0.90 -25.13 -22.92
CA SER A 159 -1.23 -24.17 -24.00
C SER A 159 0.01 -23.54 -24.66
N VAL A 160 1.21 -23.87 -24.25
CA VAL A 160 2.44 -23.47 -24.96
C VAL A 160 2.85 -24.63 -25.85
N PRO A 161 2.88 -24.49 -27.20
CA PRO A 161 3.46 -25.51 -28.08
C PRO A 161 4.94 -25.69 -27.68
N VAL A 162 5.28 -26.87 -27.24
CA VAL A 162 6.66 -27.24 -26.91
C VAL A 162 7.45 -27.29 -28.21
N ALA A 163 8.09 -26.22 -28.58
CA ALA A 163 9.22 -26.18 -29.46
C ALA A 163 10.46 -25.92 -28.61
N SER A 164 10.90 -26.93 -27.90
CA SER A 164 12.29 -27.10 -27.45
C SER A 164 12.38 -28.38 -26.63
N ASP A 165 13.14 -29.36 -27.15
CA ASP A 165 13.69 -30.49 -26.41
C ASP A 165 14.69 -29.97 -25.35
N ALA A 166 14.18 -29.44 -24.25
CA ALA A 166 14.92 -29.29 -23.02
C ALA A 166 14.25 -30.16 -21.96
N PRO A 167 15.01 -31.00 -21.23
CA PRO A 167 14.41 -31.84 -20.19
C PRO A 167 13.59 -30.99 -19.24
N ALA A 168 12.39 -31.47 -18.86
CA ALA A 168 11.58 -30.85 -17.83
C ALA A 168 12.46 -30.59 -16.62
N GLU A 169 12.84 -29.33 -16.43
CA GLU A 169 13.65 -28.91 -15.29
C GLU A 169 12.86 -29.28 -14.05
N ALA A 170 13.33 -30.30 -13.36
CA ALA A 170 12.84 -30.74 -12.08
C ALA A 170 12.59 -29.50 -11.23
N ALA A 171 11.47 -29.49 -10.50
CA ALA A 171 11.18 -28.46 -9.52
C ALA A 171 12.47 -28.14 -8.78
N PRO A 172 12.95 -26.89 -8.77
CA PRO A 172 14.25 -26.59 -8.22
C PRO A 172 14.30 -27.14 -6.81
N ALA A 173 15.28 -28.00 -6.57
CA ALA A 173 15.56 -28.59 -5.26
C ALA A 173 15.44 -27.46 -4.22
N ASP A 174 14.90 -27.77 -3.06
CA ASP A 174 14.59 -26.91 -1.91
C ASP A 174 15.81 -26.08 -1.48
N THR A 175 16.27 -25.21 -2.38
CA THR A 175 17.18 -24.12 -2.07
C THR A 175 16.41 -23.22 -1.14
N GLY A 176 16.80 -23.14 0.12
CA GLY A 176 16.12 -22.39 1.18
C GLY A 176 15.57 -21.02 0.74
N PRO A 177 14.82 -20.34 1.58
CA PRO A 177 14.22 -19.06 1.19
C PRO A 177 15.31 -18.07 0.78
N ILE A 178 15.08 -17.31 -0.30
CA ILE A 178 15.96 -16.21 -0.71
C ILE A 178 16.08 -15.18 0.42
N TYR A 179 14.95 -14.94 1.11
CA TYR A 179 14.88 -14.04 2.24
C TYR A 179 13.83 -14.51 3.24
N ALA A 180 14.18 -14.49 4.52
CA ALA A 180 13.26 -14.78 5.61
C ALA A 180 13.51 -13.85 6.79
N MET A 181 12.46 -13.56 7.56
CA MET A 181 12.55 -12.79 8.78
C MET A 181 12.41 -13.69 9.99
N ASP A 182 13.42 -13.67 10.86
CA ASP A 182 13.34 -14.24 12.20
C ASP A 182 12.60 -13.28 13.16
N LEU A 183 12.25 -13.76 14.34
CA LEU A 183 11.49 -12.96 15.32
C LEU A 183 12.26 -11.70 15.75
N LYS A 184 13.59 -11.76 15.89
CA LYS A 184 14.40 -10.60 16.27
C LYS A 184 14.34 -9.51 15.22
N ARG A 185 14.46 -9.89 13.94
CA ARG A 185 14.36 -8.99 12.78
C ARG A 185 12.95 -8.39 12.66
N LEU A 186 11.93 -9.19 12.94
CA LEU A 186 10.53 -8.77 12.94
C LEU A 186 10.27 -7.68 13.99
N LEU A 187 10.71 -7.89 15.22
CA LEU A 187 10.59 -6.92 16.30
C LEU A 187 11.38 -5.64 15.99
N LEU A 188 12.61 -5.78 15.49
CA LEU A 188 13.42 -4.64 15.07
C LEU A 188 12.76 -3.86 13.91
N ALA A 189 12.16 -4.54 12.95
CA ALA A 189 11.39 -3.88 11.89
C ALA A 189 10.21 -3.08 12.47
N GLY A 190 9.55 -3.63 13.49
CA GLY A 190 8.45 -2.99 14.20
C GLY A 190 8.85 -1.67 14.88
N THR A 191 10.03 -1.62 15.51
CA THR A 191 10.52 -0.38 16.13
C THR A 191 10.71 0.74 15.11
N PHE A 192 11.07 0.42 13.88
CA PHE A 192 11.21 1.39 12.79
C PHE A 192 9.89 1.77 12.13
N ASN A 193 8.83 0.99 12.33
CA ASN A 193 7.49 1.25 11.79
C ASN A 193 6.64 2.08 12.76
N PHE A 194 7.27 3.03 13.46
CA PHE A 194 6.59 3.96 14.36
C PHE A 194 5.25 4.43 13.76
N SER A 195 4.18 4.31 14.53
CA SER A 195 2.84 4.65 14.08
C SER A 195 2.05 5.35 15.19
N LEU A 196 1.53 6.51 14.86
CA LEU A 196 0.56 7.23 15.69
C LEU A 196 -0.89 6.94 15.27
N ALA A 197 -1.12 5.90 14.46
CA ALA A 197 -2.47 5.58 13.97
C ALA A 197 -3.46 5.27 15.10
N VAL A 198 -2.97 4.72 16.22
CA VAL A 198 -3.81 4.51 17.42
C VAL A 198 -4.31 5.83 17.98
N PHE A 199 -3.44 6.85 18.04
CA PHE A 199 -3.85 8.18 18.51
C PHE A 199 -4.86 8.82 17.56
N ALA A 200 -4.65 8.71 16.24
CA ALA A 200 -5.61 9.22 15.27
C ALA A 200 -6.96 8.48 15.37
N GLY A 201 -6.94 7.17 15.62
CA GLY A 201 -8.13 6.37 15.85
C GLY A 201 -8.86 6.74 17.14
N LEU A 202 -8.14 6.87 18.25
CA LEU A 202 -8.69 7.32 19.53
C LEU A 202 -9.24 8.73 19.44
N PHE A 203 -8.51 9.66 18.80
CA PHE A 203 -8.97 11.01 18.55
C PHE A 203 -10.28 11.02 17.76
N GLY A 204 -10.37 10.25 16.66
CA GLY A 204 -11.59 10.13 15.87
C GLY A 204 -12.75 9.55 16.66
N LEU A 205 -12.51 8.51 17.47
CA LEU A 205 -13.54 7.92 18.33
C LEU A 205 -14.03 8.89 19.39
N THR A 206 -13.13 9.59 20.07
CA THR A 206 -13.51 10.55 21.14
C THR A 206 -14.18 11.79 20.56
N GLN A 207 -13.77 12.27 19.37
CA GLN A 207 -14.48 13.35 18.68
C GLN A 207 -15.91 12.94 18.24
N THR A 208 -16.13 11.66 17.94
CA THR A 208 -17.43 11.17 17.48
C THR A 208 -18.33 10.74 18.63
N PHE A 209 -17.77 10.15 19.68
CA PHE A 209 -18.50 9.49 20.76
C PHE A 209 -18.15 10.00 22.17
N GLY A 210 -17.31 11.04 22.31
CA GLY A 210 -16.80 11.53 23.58
C GLY A 210 -17.90 11.89 24.57
N ASP A 211 -18.95 12.55 24.10
CA ASP A 211 -20.11 12.92 24.91
C ASP A 211 -20.92 11.71 25.40
N VAL A 212 -20.97 10.63 24.61
CA VAL A 212 -21.67 9.37 24.94
C VAL A 212 -20.84 8.50 25.88
N LEU A 213 -19.53 8.47 25.67
CA LEU A 213 -18.60 7.67 26.47
C LEU A 213 -18.24 8.34 27.81
N GLY A 214 -18.52 9.64 27.96
CA GLY A 214 -18.09 10.44 29.09
C GLY A 214 -16.57 10.55 29.23
N PHE A 215 -15.83 10.18 28.16
CA PHE A 215 -14.39 10.11 28.15
C PHE A 215 -13.82 10.75 26.87
N ASP A 216 -13.23 11.93 27.04
CA ASP A 216 -12.55 12.63 25.96
C ASP A 216 -11.14 13.05 26.38
N PRO A 217 -10.10 12.19 26.14
CA PRO A 217 -8.72 12.46 26.52
C PRO A 217 -8.08 13.63 25.73
N PHE A 218 -8.77 14.19 24.73
CA PHE A 218 -8.29 15.34 23.96
C PHE A 218 -8.98 16.65 24.37
N SER A 219 -9.99 16.60 25.25
CA SER A 219 -10.63 17.78 25.79
C SER A 219 -9.83 18.37 26.94
N ARG A 220 -9.81 19.72 27.01
CA ARG A 220 -9.21 20.44 28.14
C ARG A 220 -9.90 20.07 29.47
N ARG A 221 -11.21 19.80 29.44
CA ARG A 221 -11.97 19.43 30.64
C ARG A 221 -11.50 18.11 31.24
N PHE A 222 -11.24 17.11 30.41
CA PHE A 222 -10.70 15.81 30.84
C PHE A 222 -9.38 15.98 31.59
N TRP A 223 -8.43 16.74 31.03
CA TRP A 223 -7.14 16.98 31.68
C TRP A 223 -7.28 17.81 32.96
N LEU A 224 -8.15 18.80 32.95
CA LEU A 224 -8.42 19.58 34.17
C LEU A 224 -9.07 18.72 35.25
N SER A 225 -10.01 17.82 34.93
CA SER A 225 -10.63 16.90 35.88
C SER A 225 -9.62 15.87 36.42
N LEU A 226 -8.76 15.33 35.53
CA LEU A 226 -7.70 14.43 35.93
C LEU A 226 -6.68 15.11 36.88
N LEU A 227 -6.30 16.34 36.53
CA LEU A 227 -5.36 17.14 37.33
C LEU A 227 -6.00 17.62 38.64
N SER A 228 -7.33 17.83 38.68
CA SER A 228 -8.02 18.18 39.93
C SER A 228 -8.24 17.00 40.88
N ALA A 229 -8.25 15.76 40.33
CA ALA A 229 -8.37 14.55 41.12
C ALA A 229 -7.05 14.14 41.81
N GLY A 230 -5.91 14.72 41.43
CA GLY A 230 -4.60 14.40 41.96
C GLY A 230 -3.75 15.66 42.21
N ASP A 231 -4.08 16.42 43.27
CA ASP A 231 -3.31 17.63 43.61
C ASP A 231 -1.77 17.47 43.58
N PRO A 232 -1.17 16.40 44.10
CA PRO A 232 0.30 16.27 44.05
C PRO A 232 0.86 16.08 42.63
N ILE A 233 0.11 15.44 41.73
CA ILE A 233 0.53 15.24 40.31
C ILE A 233 0.40 16.57 39.56
N ARG A 234 -0.65 17.30 39.79
CA ARG A 234 -0.86 18.62 39.17
C ARG A 234 0.22 19.60 39.58
N ASP A 235 0.50 19.71 40.88
CA ASP A 235 1.52 20.62 41.38
C ASP A 235 2.91 20.27 40.88
N TYR A 236 3.22 18.97 40.78
CA TYR A 236 4.46 18.50 40.18
C TYR A 236 4.54 18.89 38.67
N ILE A 237 3.47 18.68 37.89
CA ILE A 237 3.42 19.05 36.47
C ILE A 237 3.59 20.56 36.27
N ILE A 238 2.93 21.36 37.10
CA ILE A 238 3.01 22.83 37.02
C ILE A 238 4.39 23.33 37.45
N ALA A 239 5.00 22.72 38.46
CA ALA A 239 6.33 23.07 38.94
C ALA A 239 7.42 22.61 37.94
N HIS A 240 7.19 21.51 37.19
CA HIS A 240 8.18 20.88 36.32
C HIS A 240 7.66 20.75 34.87
N GLN A 241 7.14 21.82 34.28
CA GLN A 241 6.50 21.81 32.94
C GLN A 241 7.39 21.18 31.84
N VAL A 242 8.68 21.50 31.84
CA VAL A 242 9.61 20.93 30.84
C VAL A 242 9.78 19.42 31.05
N ALA A 243 9.93 18.97 32.30
CA ALA A 243 10.08 17.54 32.60
C ALA A 243 8.80 16.76 32.25
N ALA A 244 7.63 17.33 32.55
CA ALA A 244 6.33 16.74 32.17
C ALA A 244 6.15 16.68 30.64
N ALA A 245 6.53 17.73 29.92
CA ALA A 245 6.48 17.73 28.45
C ALA A 245 7.43 16.68 27.84
N VAL A 246 8.65 16.56 28.38
CA VAL A 246 9.61 15.52 27.95
C VAL A 246 9.08 14.11 28.28
N ALA A 247 8.54 13.89 29.49
CA ALA A 247 7.95 12.60 29.85
C ALA A 247 6.77 12.23 28.94
N GLY A 248 5.88 13.18 28.64
CA GLY A 248 4.78 13.01 27.69
C GLY A 248 5.27 12.66 26.28
N ALA A 249 6.31 13.35 25.79
CA ALA A 249 6.91 13.06 24.49
C ALA A 249 7.54 11.65 24.45
N VAL A 250 8.25 11.26 25.51
CA VAL A 250 8.83 9.91 25.62
C VAL A 250 7.72 8.85 25.62
N LEU A 251 6.65 9.05 26.40
CA LEU A 251 5.50 8.15 26.45
C LEU A 251 4.84 8.01 25.06
N LEU A 252 4.65 9.09 24.32
CA LEU A 252 4.14 9.08 22.97
C LEU A 252 5.04 8.26 22.03
N VAL A 253 6.35 8.43 22.13
CA VAL A 253 7.32 7.65 21.34
C VAL A 253 7.22 6.18 21.68
N LEU A 254 7.16 5.81 22.96
CA LEU A 254 7.03 4.42 23.40
C LEU A 254 5.75 3.76 22.87
N ILE A 255 4.61 4.44 23.00
CA ILE A 255 3.33 3.95 22.47
C ILE A 255 3.40 3.80 20.95
N GLY A 256 4.01 4.76 20.24
CA GLY A 256 4.21 4.68 18.80
C GLY A 256 5.10 3.51 18.39
N ILE A 257 6.13 3.20 19.16
CA ILE A 257 7.00 2.02 18.93
C ILE A 257 6.20 0.73 19.19
N VAL A 258 5.52 0.61 20.32
CA VAL A 258 4.71 -0.59 20.66
C VAL A 258 3.66 -0.82 19.56
N THR A 259 2.95 0.22 19.15
CA THR A 259 1.95 0.14 18.06
C THR A 259 2.61 -0.31 16.76
N GLY A 260 3.80 0.21 16.45
CA GLY A 260 4.59 -0.17 15.29
C GLY A 260 4.98 -1.65 15.32
N ILE A 261 5.43 -2.15 16.48
CA ILE A 261 5.78 -3.56 16.68
C ILE A 261 4.55 -4.45 16.52
N VAL A 262 3.46 -4.14 17.21
CA VAL A 262 2.21 -4.92 17.12
C VAL A 262 1.73 -4.98 15.68
N ARG A 263 1.66 -3.85 14.99
CA ARG A 263 1.27 -3.82 13.58
C ARG A 263 2.19 -4.67 12.71
N THR A 264 3.52 -4.56 12.89
CA THR A 264 4.50 -5.32 12.09
C THR A 264 4.40 -6.81 12.36
N VAL A 265 4.21 -7.21 13.61
CA VAL A 265 3.97 -8.62 13.97
C VAL A 265 2.69 -9.13 13.31
N LEU A 266 1.60 -8.38 13.37
CA LEU A 266 0.33 -8.78 12.75
C LEU A 266 0.42 -8.92 11.22
N THR A 267 1.21 -8.06 10.55
CA THR A 267 1.27 -8.01 9.08
C THR A 267 2.39 -8.84 8.48
N ASP A 268 3.55 -8.92 9.13
CA ASP A 268 4.77 -9.50 8.55
C ASP A 268 5.27 -10.76 9.26
N PHE A 269 4.51 -11.32 10.20
CA PHE A 269 4.86 -12.56 10.88
C PHE A 269 5.08 -13.71 9.89
N GLY A 270 6.16 -14.48 10.07
CA GLY A 270 6.50 -15.59 9.18
C GLY A 270 6.83 -15.13 7.75
N PHE A 271 7.37 -13.90 7.61
CA PHE A 271 7.75 -13.38 6.30
C PHE A 271 8.81 -14.26 5.65
N ARG A 272 8.46 -14.76 4.47
CA ARG A 272 9.33 -15.60 3.66
C ARG A 272 9.17 -15.27 2.18
N LEU A 273 10.29 -15.15 1.49
CA LEU A 273 10.40 -14.95 0.05
C LEU A 273 11.14 -16.13 -0.57
N ASP A 274 10.45 -16.88 -1.40
CA ASP A 274 10.97 -18.04 -2.08
C ASP A 274 11.12 -17.77 -3.58
N ARG A 275 12.07 -18.43 -4.25
CA ARG A 275 12.15 -18.50 -5.71
C ARG A 275 11.20 -19.57 -6.23
N THR A 276 10.49 -19.27 -7.28
CA THR A 276 9.69 -20.23 -8.04
C THR A 276 10.07 -20.15 -9.50
N GLY A 277 9.75 -21.15 -10.30
CA GLY A 277 10.05 -21.13 -11.74
C GLY A 277 9.48 -19.92 -12.48
N VAL A 278 8.41 -19.31 -11.96
CA VAL A 278 7.75 -18.15 -12.58
C VAL A 278 8.27 -16.82 -11.99
N GLY A 279 8.67 -16.80 -10.71
CA GLY A 279 9.04 -15.54 -10.05
C GLY A 279 9.35 -15.66 -8.58
N LEU A 280 9.02 -14.63 -7.83
CA LEU A 280 9.21 -14.53 -6.38
C LEU A 280 7.90 -14.79 -5.66
N ARG A 281 7.83 -15.78 -4.78
CA ARG A 281 6.66 -16.08 -3.97
C ARG A 281 6.85 -15.54 -2.56
N ARG A 282 5.97 -14.62 -2.16
CA ARG A 282 5.98 -13.99 -0.83
C ARG A 282 4.87 -14.56 0.03
N ARG A 283 5.22 -15.04 1.22
CA ARG A 283 4.29 -15.48 2.26
C ARG A 283 4.52 -14.67 3.52
N ARG A 284 3.45 -14.13 4.11
CA ARG A 284 3.51 -13.36 5.35
C ARG A 284 2.15 -13.26 6.04
N GLY A 285 2.17 -12.89 7.32
CA GLY A 285 1.01 -12.48 8.10
C GLY A 285 0.61 -13.44 9.21
N LEU A 286 0.32 -12.87 10.39
CA LEU A 286 -0.12 -13.61 11.56
C LEU A 286 -1.65 -13.79 11.54
N LEU A 287 -2.39 -12.69 11.48
CA LEU A 287 -3.86 -12.71 11.42
C LEU A 287 -4.36 -12.86 9.98
N THR A 288 -3.88 -12.02 9.08
CA THR A 288 -4.19 -12.11 7.65
C THR A 288 -2.99 -12.71 6.93
N ARG A 289 -3.11 -13.98 6.53
CA ARG A 289 -2.05 -14.64 5.77
C ARG A 289 -2.20 -14.35 4.29
N THR A 290 -1.14 -13.83 3.68
CA THR A 290 -1.05 -13.56 2.25
C THR A 290 0.00 -14.45 1.60
N ASP A 291 -0.32 -15.03 0.46
CA ASP A 291 0.55 -15.85 -0.37
C ASP A 291 0.44 -15.35 -1.82
N VAL A 292 1.41 -14.54 -2.22
CA VAL A 292 1.42 -13.80 -3.50
C VAL A 292 2.66 -14.18 -4.28
N THR A 293 2.49 -14.47 -5.57
CA THR A 293 3.58 -14.73 -6.50
C THR A 293 3.78 -13.51 -7.40
N LEU A 294 5.00 -13.03 -7.48
CA LEU A 294 5.42 -11.89 -8.30
C LEU A 294 6.24 -12.42 -9.49
N PRO A 295 5.65 -12.53 -10.69
CA PRO A 295 6.42 -12.95 -11.87
C PRO A 295 7.55 -11.97 -12.17
N VAL A 296 8.75 -12.50 -12.52
CA VAL A 296 9.95 -11.67 -12.77
C VAL A 296 9.72 -10.67 -13.90
N ASN A 297 9.05 -11.10 -14.96
CA ASN A 297 8.77 -10.26 -16.12
C ASN A 297 7.82 -9.10 -15.84
N ARG A 298 7.03 -9.20 -14.75
CA ARG A 298 6.08 -8.16 -14.33
C ARG A 298 6.66 -7.13 -13.37
N ALA A 299 7.86 -7.35 -12.82
CA ALA A 299 8.55 -6.36 -12.03
C ALA A 299 8.93 -5.17 -12.95
N GLN A 300 8.47 -3.98 -12.58
CA GLN A 300 8.65 -2.76 -13.37
C GLN A 300 9.71 -1.84 -12.76
N ALA A 301 9.73 -1.72 -11.45
CA ALA A 301 10.67 -0.89 -10.72
C ALA A 301 10.95 -1.50 -9.34
N ALA A 302 12.14 -1.25 -8.80
CA ALA A 302 12.47 -1.53 -7.41
C ALA A 302 12.64 -0.22 -6.65
N VAL A 303 12.04 -0.15 -5.47
CA VAL A 303 12.16 1.00 -4.57
C VAL A 303 12.84 0.53 -3.29
N ILE A 304 14.05 1.03 -3.08
CA ILE A 304 14.84 0.79 -1.87
C ILE A 304 14.62 1.98 -0.95
N ALA A 305 13.95 1.75 0.17
CA ALA A 305 13.60 2.78 1.12
C ALA A 305 14.40 2.62 2.42
N THR A 306 14.78 3.75 3.02
CA THR A 306 15.41 3.79 4.33
C THR A 306 15.02 5.06 5.08
N GLY A 307 15.29 5.09 6.38
CA GLY A 307 15.13 6.27 7.23
C GLY A 307 16.48 6.64 7.86
N PRO A 308 16.58 7.80 8.56
CA PRO A 308 17.84 8.24 9.14
C PRO A 308 18.47 7.23 10.09
N VAL A 309 17.67 6.59 10.91
CA VAL A 309 18.10 5.57 11.88
C VAL A 309 18.40 4.25 11.18
N ARG A 310 17.49 3.78 10.31
CA ARG A 310 17.70 2.56 9.50
C ARG A 310 18.97 2.63 8.68
N ASP A 311 19.24 3.77 8.05
CA ASP A 311 20.41 4.00 7.20
C ASP A 311 21.73 3.88 7.98
N ARG A 312 21.81 4.49 9.19
CA ARG A 312 22.99 4.37 10.06
C ARG A 312 23.25 2.95 10.53
N LEU A 313 22.20 2.15 10.66
CA LEU A 313 22.27 0.74 11.06
C LEU A 313 22.41 -0.21 9.85
N GLY A 314 22.49 0.32 8.63
CA GLY A 314 22.63 -0.45 7.39
C GLY A 314 21.39 -1.23 7.00
N TRP A 315 20.18 -0.79 7.41
CA TRP A 315 18.93 -1.46 7.09
C TRP A 315 18.18 -0.77 5.97
N ARG A 316 17.65 -1.57 5.05
CA ARG A 316 16.85 -1.16 3.90
C ARG A 316 15.51 -1.87 3.89
N GLU A 317 14.55 -1.28 3.22
CA GLU A 317 13.28 -1.90 2.85
C GLU A 317 13.24 -1.97 1.32
N LEU A 318 13.03 -3.18 0.78
CA LEU A 318 12.88 -3.37 -0.66
C LEU A 318 11.42 -3.56 -1.02
N ARG A 319 10.95 -2.77 -1.96
CA ARG A 319 9.64 -2.89 -2.59
C ARG A 319 9.82 -3.11 -4.08
N LEU A 320 9.04 -3.97 -4.66
CA LEU A 320 8.93 -4.13 -6.10
C LEU A 320 7.61 -3.55 -6.57
N GLN A 321 7.66 -2.74 -7.60
CA GLN A 321 6.48 -2.32 -8.33
C GLN A 321 6.19 -3.36 -9.40
N SER A 322 4.97 -3.87 -9.41
CA SER A 322 4.50 -4.88 -10.34
C SER A 322 3.17 -4.47 -10.94
N LEU A 323 2.84 -5.05 -12.08
CA LEU A 323 1.50 -4.96 -12.69
C LEU A 323 0.42 -5.58 -11.79
N ALA A 324 0.81 -6.55 -10.94
CA ALA A 324 -0.08 -7.17 -9.98
C ALA A 324 -0.48 -6.16 -8.89
N LYS A 325 -1.78 -6.09 -8.58
CA LYS A 325 -2.31 -5.24 -7.50
C LYS A 325 -2.48 -6.07 -6.24
N ASP A 326 -1.77 -5.71 -5.17
CA ASP A 326 -2.02 -6.23 -3.83
C ASP A 326 -3.15 -5.43 -3.16
N GLU A 327 -4.02 -6.07 -2.37
CA GLU A 327 -5.04 -5.34 -1.60
C GLU A 327 -4.37 -4.31 -0.68
N GLY A 328 -4.67 -3.04 -0.92
CA GLY A 328 -4.14 -1.92 -0.13
C GLY A 328 -2.81 -1.34 -0.59
N SER A 329 -2.14 -1.91 -1.59
CA SER A 329 -0.93 -1.33 -2.17
C SER A 329 -1.18 -0.94 -3.64
N ARG A 330 -0.87 0.29 -4.00
CA ARG A 330 -0.97 0.81 -5.37
C ARG A 330 0.08 0.17 -6.30
N GLY A 331 0.08 -1.19 -6.37
CA GLY A 331 1.04 -1.95 -7.20
C GLY A 331 2.46 -2.09 -6.62
N ALA A 332 2.70 -1.67 -5.37
CA ALA A 332 4.01 -1.78 -4.73
C ALA A 332 4.02 -2.90 -3.67
N HIS A 333 4.74 -3.98 -3.94
CA HIS A 333 4.85 -5.14 -3.06
C HIS A 333 6.12 -5.05 -2.22
N VAL A 334 5.99 -5.09 -0.90
CA VAL A 334 7.15 -5.22 0.00
C VAL A 334 7.68 -6.64 -0.12
N VAL A 335 8.91 -6.81 -0.60
CA VAL A 335 9.60 -8.11 -0.78
C VAL A 335 10.68 -8.36 0.26
N ALA A 336 11.18 -7.29 0.90
CA ALA A 336 12.05 -7.40 2.06
C ALA A 336 11.81 -6.18 2.99
N PRO A 337 11.09 -6.35 4.11
CA PRO A 337 10.76 -5.24 5.03
C PRO A 337 11.98 -4.68 5.77
N LEU A 338 12.97 -5.52 6.06
CA LEU A 338 14.20 -5.15 6.76
C LEU A 338 15.36 -6.03 6.27
N ALA A 339 16.12 -5.54 5.29
CA ALA A 339 17.19 -6.26 4.62
C ALA A 339 18.52 -5.48 4.68
N ARG A 340 19.63 -6.18 4.56
CA ARG A 340 20.96 -5.60 4.31
C ARG A 340 21.16 -5.33 2.82
N ASP A 341 22.16 -4.51 2.48
CA ASP A 341 22.45 -4.17 1.08
C ASP A 341 22.81 -5.43 0.25
N GLU A 342 23.47 -6.43 0.84
CA GLU A 342 23.79 -7.70 0.20
C GLU A 342 22.52 -8.51 -0.12
N GLU A 343 21.57 -8.58 0.81
CA GLU A 343 20.30 -9.28 0.62
C GLU A 343 19.43 -8.59 -0.46
N VAL A 344 19.44 -7.26 -0.47
CA VAL A 344 18.80 -6.47 -1.53
C VAL A 344 19.42 -6.80 -2.89
N GLY A 345 20.75 -6.85 -2.96
CA GLY A 345 21.49 -7.23 -4.17
C GLY A 345 21.15 -8.65 -4.66
N GLN A 346 21.07 -9.61 -3.74
CA GLN A 346 20.65 -10.98 -4.06
C GLN A 346 19.23 -11.05 -4.63
N ILE A 347 18.27 -10.34 -4.02
CA ILE A 347 16.89 -10.30 -4.51
C ILE A 347 16.81 -9.63 -5.90
N LEU A 348 17.55 -8.54 -6.12
CA LEU A 348 17.63 -7.90 -7.44
C LEU A 348 18.24 -8.82 -8.48
N GLY A 349 19.28 -9.59 -8.12
CA GLY A 349 19.90 -10.62 -8.96
C GLY A 349 18.91 -11.69 -9.42
N GLN A 350 17.94 -12.08 -8.55
CA GLN A 350 16.87 -13.00 -8.93
C GLN A 350 15.92 -12.45 -10.00
N LEU A 351 15.87 -11.12 -10.15
CA LEU A 351 15.12 -10.46 -11.23
C LEU A 351 15.95 -10.24 -12.49
N GLY A 352 17.21 -10.68 -12.50
CA GLY A 352 18.18 -10.40 -13.55
C GLY A 352 18.64 -8.93 -13.56
N TRP A 353 18.49 -8.23 -12.43
CA TRP A 353 18.91 -6.83 -12.29
C TRP A 353 20.24 -6.77 -11.53
N LEU A 354 21.13 -5.89 -11.98
CA LEU A 354 22.39 -5.67 -11.29
C LEU A 354 22.15 -5.06 -9.89
N PRO A 355 22.93 -5.43 -8.88
CA PRO A 355 22.91 -4.76 -7.58
C PRO A 355 23.25 -3.28 -7.74
N LEU A 356 22.95 -2.47 -6.72
CA LEU A 356 23.37 -1.07 -6.75
C LEU A 356 24.91 -0.98 -6.70
N PRO A 357 25.53 -0.13 -7.53
CA PRO A 357 26.97 0.08 -7.45
C PRO A 357 27.36 0.71 -6.11
N PRO A 358 28.55 0.40 -5.57
CA PRO A 358 28.99 0.91 -4.28
C PRO A 358 29.12 2.45 -4.25
N SER A 359 29.42 3.06 -5.41
CA SER A 359 29.43 4.50 -5.60
C SER A 359 28.57 4.89 -6.79
N ILE A 360 27.59 5.77 -6.56
CA ILE A 360 26.69 6.27 -7.60
C ILE A 360 26.97 7.75 -7.81
N GLY A 361 27.32 8.12 -9.04
CA GLY A 361 27.52 9.49 -9.47
C GLY A 361 26.18 10.25 -9.58
N TRP A 362 25.66 10.73 -8.46
CA TRP A 362 24.38 11.42 -8.43
C TRP A 362 24.45 12.81 -9.05
N VAL A 363 23.67 13.05 -10.08
CA VAL A 363 23.39 14.39 -10.61
C VAL A 363 22.27 15.00 -9.77
N ARG A 364 22.54 16.17 -9.16
CA ARG A 364 21.54 16.87 -8.33
C ARG A 364 20.57 17.65 -9.21
N VAL A 365 19.31 17.72 -8.77
CA VAL A 365 18.32 18.61 -9.39
C VAL A 365 18.63 20.07 -9.14
N SER A 366 18.11 20.98 -9.98
CA SER A 366 18.34 22.42 -9.88
C SER A 366 17.87 22.99 -8.53
N ARG A 367 18.52 24.04 -8.06
CA ARG A 367 18.09 24.84 -6.88
C ARG A 367 16.71 25.44 -7.07
N ALA A 368 16.23 25.56 -8.31
CA ALA A 368 14.86 25.95 -8.64
C ALA A 368 13.81 25.04 -7.95
N TYR A 369 14.17 23.82 -7.56
CA TYR A 369 13.32 22.93 -6.75
C TYR A 369 12.83 23.58 -5.44
N VAL A 370 13.68 24.37 -4.80
CA VAL A 370 13.31 25.14 -3.60
C VAL A 370 12.64 26.46 -4.00
N GLY A 371 13.18 27.14 -5.01
CA GLY A 371 12.69 28.45 -5.46
C GLY A 371 11.24 28.40 -5.97
N ILE A 372 10.84 27.34 -6.67
CA ILE A 372 9.47 27.13 -7.14
C ILE A 372 8.48 27.09 -5.96
N LEU A 373 8.83 26.36 -4.89
CA LEU A 373 7.98 26.31 -3.70
C LEU A 373 7.94 27.68 -3.00
N ALA A 374 9.10 28.33 -2.84
CA ALA A 374 9.16 29.65 -2.23
C ALA A 374 8.33 30.68 -3.00
N ALA A 375 8.40 30.67 -4.32
CA ALA A 375 7.59 31.55 -5.17
C ALA A 375 6.09 31.23 -5.06
N ALA A 376 5.71 29.94 -5.05
CA ALA A 376 4.33 29.53 -4.88
C ALA A 376 3.75 29.92 -3.51
N MET A 377 4.59 29.99 -2.47
CA MET A 377 4.20 30.39 -1.11
C MET A 377 4.32 31.91 -0.88
N ALA A 378 4.69 32.70 -1.88
CA ALA A 378 4.85 34.16 -1.75
C ALA A 378 3.61 34.86 -1.14
N PRO A 379 2.37 34.56 -1.51
CA PRO A 379 1.19 35.17 -0.88
C PRO A 379 1.07 34.87 0.61
N LEU A 380 1.49 33.67 1.03
CA LEU A 380 1.48 33.26 2.44
C LEU A 380 2.53 34.01 3.26
N TYR A 381 3.69 34.31 2.66
CA TYR A 381 4.71 35.15 3.32
C TYR A 381 4.19 36.57 3.53
N VAL A 382 3.52 37.15 2.53
CA VAL A 382 2.90 38.48 2.67
C VAL A 382 1.86 38.47 3.79
N ALA A 383 0.99 37.46 3.82
CA ALA A 383 -0.01 37.30 4.88
C ALA A 383 0.64 37.09 6.27
N ALA A 384 1.74 36.31 6.34
CA ALA A 384 2.45 36.08 7.60
C ALA A 384 3.10 37.37 8.13
N ILE A 385 3.70 38.19 7.26
CA ILE A 385 4.28 39.47 7.62
C ILE A 385 3.20 40.46 8.08
N ALA A 386 2.06 40.55 7.36
CA ALA A 386 0.93 41.38 7.78
C ALA A 386 0.40 40.91 9.16
N ASN A 387 0.29 39.61 9.38
CA ASN A 387 -0.15 39.06 10.67
C ASN A 387 0.85 39.31 11.79
N LEU A 388 2.16 39.39 11.48
CA LEU A 388 3.18 39.74 12.47
C LEU A 388 2.97 41.16 13.04
N VAL A 389 2.42 42.08 12.23
CA VAL A 389 2.11 43.46 12.66
C VAL A 389 0.80 43.49 13.44
N LEU A 390 -0.23 42.73 13.00
CA LEU A 390 -1.57 42.76 13.59
C LEU A 390 -1.67 41.94 14.90
N VAL A 391 -1.08 40.74 14.91
CA VAL A 391 -1.09 39.78 16.01
C VAL A 391 0.30 39.18 16.17
N PRO A 392 1.24 39.85 16.81
CA PRO A 392 2.67 39.49 16.80
C PRO A 392 2.97 38.03 17.14
N PRO A 393 2.43 37.39 18.20
CA PRO A 393 2.78 36.02 18.54
C PRO A 393 2.30 35.01 17.49
N ALA A 394 1.10 35.22 16.92
CA ALA A 394 0.56 34.35 15.88
C ALA A 394 1.30 34.55 14.56
N GLY A 395 1.62 35.80 14.21
CA GLY A 395 2.42 36.12 13.03
C GLY A 395 3.82 35.53 13.08
N ALA A 396 4.49 35.62 14.23
CA ALA A 396 5.82 35.02 14.45
C ALA A 396 5.77 33.49 14.29
N ALA A 397 4.81 32.83 14.91
CA ALA A 397 4.62 31.38 14.75
C ALA A 397 4.38 30.99 13.28
N PHE A 398 3.60 31.77 12.54
CA PHE A 398 3.32 31.53 11.13
C PHE A 398 4.58 31.72 10.25
N VAL A 399 5.36 32.77 10.49
CA VAL A 399 6.66 32.98 9.81
C VAL A 399 7.61 31.80 10.06
N VAL A 400 7.76 31.37 11.32
CA VAL A 400 8.60 30.23 11.70
C VAL A 400 8.14 28.95 10.98
N ALA A 401 6.83 28.70 10.92
CA ALA A 401 6.29 27.55 10.22
C ALA A 401 6.61 27.57 8.71
N LEU A 402 6.47 28.71 8.05
CA LEU A 402 6.84 28.87 6.63
C LEU A 402 8.34 28.66 6.40
N LEU A 403 9.18 29.22 7.26
CA LEU A 403 10.65 29.02 7.20
C LEU A 403 10.98 27.54 7.40
N ALA A 404 10.33 26.83 8.31
CA ALA A 404 10.49 25.40 8.52
C ALA A 404 10.13 24.59 7.27
N VAL A 405 9.05 24.95 6.56
CA VAL A 405 8.68 24.32 5.29
C VAL A 405 9.78 24.50 4.23
N ILE A 406 10.35 25.71 4.12
CA ILE A 406 11.47 25.95 3.18
C ILE A 406 12.72 25.17 3.60
N ALA A 407 13.03 25.12 4.89
CA ALA A 407 14.16 24.35 5.40
C ALA A 407 14.01 22.84 5.09
N VAL A 408 12.83 22.28 5.32
CA VAL A 408 12.51 20.89 4.95
C VAL A 408 12.65 20.67 3.44
N ARG A 409 12.19 21.62 2.62
CA ARG A 409 12.32 21.55 1.16
C ARG A 409 13.79 21.62 0.71
N PHE A 410 14.58 22.46 1.36
CA PHE A 410 16.02 22.55 1.11
C PHE A 410 16.75 21.25 1.47
N LEU A 411 16.42 20.65 2.63
CA LEU A 411 16.93 19.34 3.02
C LEU A 411 16.52 18.25 2.00
N ALA A 412 15.28 18.29 1.51
CA ALA A 412 14.81 17.38 0.46
C ALA A 412 15.59 17.59 -0.85
N TRP A 413 15.82 18.85 -1.27
CA TRP A 413 16.62 19.19 -2.43
C TRP A 413 18.05 18.62 -2.35
N SER A 414 18.72 18.77 -1.22
CA SER A 414 20.10 18.28 -1.03
C SER A 414 20.25 16.77 -1.24
N ARG A 415 19.15 16.03 -1.15
CA ARG A 415 19.07 14.57 -1.29
C ARG A 415 18.38 14.10 -2.57
N THR A 416 17.77 15.03 -3.34
CA THR A 416 17.07 14.68 -4.59
C THR A 416 18.06 14.73 -5.76
N GLY A 417 18.06 13.67 -6.56
CA GLY A 417 18.93 13.56 -7.72
C GLY A 417 18.64 12.31 -8.53
N TYR A 418 19.36 12.16 -9.62
CA TYR A 418 19.26 11.01 -10.51
C TYR A 418 20.65 10.57 -10.99
N ALA A 419 20.74 9.36 -11.49
CA ALA A 419 21.92 8.82 -12.17
C ALA A 419 21.46 7.85 -13.26
N VAL A 420 22.21 7.77 -14.35
CA VAL A 420 22.02 6.76 -15.39
C VAL A 420 23.17 5.79 -15.28
N ASP A 421 22.87 4.53 -15.02
CA ASP A 421 23.83 3.46 -14.83
C ASP A 421 23.54 2.32 -15.82
N GLY A 422 24.30 2.30 -16.91
CA GLY A 422 24.03 1.41 -18.04
C GLY A 422 22.66 1.68 -18.66
N ASP A 423 21.82 0.64 -18.69
CA ASP A 423 20.47 0.64 -19.23
C ASP A 423 19.38 0.95 -18.17
N ARG A 424 19.77 1.50 -17.01
CA ARG A 424 18.81 1.80 -15.92
C ARG A 424 18.92 3.21 -15.42
N LEU A 425 17.76 3.77 -15.07
CA LEU A 425 17.65 5.05 -14.39
C LEU A 425 17.57 4.82 -12.89
N LEU A 426 18.42 5.47 -12.14
CA LEU A 426 18.38 5.53 -10.69
C LEU A 426 17.87 6.91 -10.28
N THR A 427 16.87 6.97 -9.42
CA THR A 427 16.41 8.24 -8.82
C THR A 427 16.48 8.15 -7.32
N ARG A 428 16.91 9.23 -6.67
CA ARG A 428 16.86 9.33 -5.21
C ARG A 428 16.02 10.52 -4.79
N THR A 429 15.20 10.32 -3.74
CA THR A 429 14.31 11.35 -3.22
C THR A 429 14.17 11.22 -1.70
N GLY A 430 13.72 12.30 -1.07
CA GLY A 430 13.39 12.34 0.35
C GLY A 430 14.58 12.58 1.26
N TRP A 431 14.36 13.37 2.33
CA TRP A 431 15.38 13.66 3.35
C TRP A 431 15.20 12.81 4.62
N TRP A 432 13.94 12.60 5.04
CA TRP A 432 13.59 11.75 6.18
C TRP A 432 13.38 10.30 5.75
N ARG A 433 12.44 10.07 4.82
CA ARG A 433 12.27 8.78 4.16
C ARG A 433 13.01 8.82 2.84
N ARG A 434 14.24 8.33 2.85
CA ARG A 434 15.09 8.25 1.66
C ARG A 434 14.64 7.08 0.81
N ARG A 435 14.48 7.32 -0.47
CA ARG A 435 14.10 6.31 -1.46
C ARG A 435 15.06 6.38 -2.63
N VAL A 436 15.58 5.22 -3.01
CA VAL A 436 16.29 5.02 -4.26
C VAL A 436 15.41 4.14 -5.12
N THR A 437 15.02 4.63 -6.29
CA THR A 437 14.24 3.85 -7.26
C THR A 437 15.16 3.39 -8.36
N VAL A 438 15.12 2.11 -8.66
CA VAL A 438 15.81 1.46 -9.77
C VAL A 438 14.78 1.21 -10.86
N LEU A 439 14.96 1.81 -12.01
CA LEU A 439 14.04 1.74 -13.14
C LEU A 439 14.80 1.31 -14.40
N PRO A 440 14.70 0.04 -14.84
CA PRO A 440 15.28 -0.39 -16.10
C PRO A 440 14.66 0.39 -17.28
N ALA A 441 15.48 0.94 -18.18
CA ALA A 441 15.00 1.79 -19.28
C ALA A 441 14.01 1.05 -20.19
N ARG A 442 14.22 -0.25 -20.41
CA ARG A 442 13.32 -1.14 -21.16
C ARG A 442 11.90 -1.29 -20.56
N LYS A 443 11.70 -0.87 -19.30
CA LYS A 443 10.39 -0.89 -18.61
C LYS A 443 9.68 0.45 -18.65
N ILE A 444 10.35 1.50 -19.14
CA ILE A 444 9.77 2.83 -19.28
C ILE A 444 8.90 2.84 -20.54
N GLN A 445 7.60 3.13 -20.37
CA GLN A 445 6.64 3.19 -21.47
C GLN A 445 6.42 4.61 -21.99
N SER A 446 6.56 5.60 -21.10
CA SER A 446 6.47 7.01 -21.48
C SER A 446 7.41 7.86 -20.64
N VAL A 447 7.87 8.95 -21.24
CA VAL A 447 8.66 9.99 -20.55
C VAL A 447 7.99 11.34 -20.82
N ASP A 448 7.25 11.83 -19.84
CA ASP A 448 6.53 13.08 -19.93
C ASP A 448 7.35 14.23 -19.37
N LEU A 449 7.58 15.25 -20.18
CA LEU A 449 8.20 16.49 -19.75
C LEU A 449 7.09 17.45 -19.32
N ARG A 450 7.04 17.77 -18.02
CA ARG A 450 6.03 18.67 -17.45
C ARG A 450 6.62 19.98 -16.99
N GLU A 451 5.99 21.05 -17.41
CA GLU A 451 6.32 22.41 -17.04
C GLU A 451 5.06 23.17 -16.64
N ASN A 452 5.12 23.85 -15.52
CA ASN A 452 4.11 24.85 -15.14
C ASN A 452 4.65 26.26 -15.34
N PHE A 453 3.81 27.28 -15.17
CA PHE A 453 4.19 28.66 -15.35
C PHE A 453 5.42 29.04 -14.52
N VAL A 454 5.44 28.66 -13.24
CA VAL A 454 6.56 28.98 -12.34
C VAL A 454 7.83 28.26 -12.77
N SER A 455 7.76 26.94 -13.08
CA SER A 455 8.94 26.18 -13.53
C SER A 455 9.53 26.74 -14.81
N ARG A 456 8.69 27.30 -15.72
CA ARG A 456 9.15 27.98 -16.92
C ARG A 456 9.96 29.25 -16.63
N LEU A 457 9.56 30.02 -15.62
CA LEU A 457 10.33 31.20 -15.18
C LEU A 457 11.72 30.81 -14.66
N PHE A 458 11.83 29.66 -13.98
CA PHE A 458 13.11 29.14 -13.48
C PHE A 458 13.90 28.33 -14.54
N GLY A 459 13.42 28.20 -15.77
CA GLY A 459 14.10 27.47 -16.85
C GLY A 459 14.22 25.97 -16.61
N VAL A 460 13.34 25.38 -15.80
CA VAL A 460 13.36 23.95 -15.42
C VAL A 460 12.09 23.21 -15.81
N ALA A 461 12.21 21.91 -15.99
CA ALA A 461 11.13 20.97 -16.25
C ALA A 461 11.19 19.80 -15.28
N SER A 462 10.10 19.07 -15.11
CA SER A 462 10.03 17.80 -14.39
C SER A 462 9.81 16.67 -15.40
N LEU A 463 10.60 15.60 -15.29
CA LEU A 463 10.39 14.37 -16.05
C LEU A 463 9.53 13.41 -15.23
N GLN A 464 8.47 12.89 -15.82
CA GLN A 464 7.66 11.83 -15.25
C GLN A 464 7.80 10.57 -16.10
N PHE A 465 7.98 9.44 -15.45
CA PHE A 465 8.17 8.15 -16.11
C PHE A 465 6.94 7.30 -15.92
N GLY A 466 6.29 6.95 -17.01
CA GLY A 466 5.22 5.97 -17.05
C GLY A 466 5.79 4.56 -17.14
N VAL A 467 5.36 3.69 -16.21
CA VAL A 467 5.64 2.26 -16.25
C VAL A 467 4.33 1.50 -16.23
N ALA A 468 4.31 0.30 -16.77
CA ALA A 468 3.11 -0.52 -16.80
C ALA A 468 2.59 -0.81 -15.37
N GLY A 469 1.27 -0.73 -15.17
CA GLY A 469 0.60 -1.01 -13.90
C GLY A 469 0.78 0.01 -12.79
N GLY A 470 1.60 1.02 -12.96
CA GLY A 470 1.74 2.16 -12.05
C GLY A 470 0.89 3.34 -12.52
N GLY A 471 0.04 3.91 -11.67
CA GLY A 471 -0.47 5.26 -11.92
C GLY A 471 0.71 6.21 -12.11
N MET A 472 0.61 7.18 -13.03
CA MET A 472 1.67 8.10 -13.46
C MET A 472 2.36 8.92 -12.33
N THR A 473 2.02 8.70 -11.08
CA THR A 473 2.47 9.49 -9.91
C THR A 473 3.71 8.92 -9.19
N GLY A 474 4.27 7.78 -9.67
CA GLY A 474 5.30 7.05 -8.89
C GLY A 474 6.74 7.46 -9.15
N HIS A 475 7.09 7.82 -10.37
CA HIS A 475 8.50 8.01 -10.77
C HIS A 475 8.67 9.34 -11.47
N SER A 476 9.30 10.31 -10.79
CA SER A 476 9.57 11.61 -11.36
C SER A 476 10.91 12.17 -10.91
N ILE A 477 11.54 12.94 -11.76
CA ILE A 477 12.69 13.76 -11.42
C ILE A 477 12.23 15.21 -11.54
N PRO A 478 12.11 15.94 -10.42
CA PRO A 478 11.65 17.32 -10.44
C PRO A 478 12.79 18.29 -10.81
N ALA A 479 12.43 19.43 -11.35
CA ALA A 479 13.29 20.60 -11.51
C ALA A 479 14.67 20.32 -12.14
N ILE A 480 14.70 19.69 -13.31
CA ILE A 480 15.89 19.54 -14.16
C ILE A 480 15.96 20.74 -15.11
N PRO A 481 17.14 21.31 -15.42
CA PRO A 481 17.28 22.29 -16.51
C PRO A 481 16.69 21.75 -17.82
N ARG A 482 15.94 22.59 -18.55
CA ARG A 482 15.19 22.14 -19.75
C ARG A 482 16.05 21.40 -20.78
N GLY A 483 17.27 21.90 -21.02
CA GLY A 483 18.19 21.27 -21.98
C GLY A 483 18.56 19.86 -21.55
N GLU A 484 18.95 19.69 -20.28
CA GLU A 484 19.30 18.38 -19.69
C GLU A 484 18.09 17.44 -19.65
N ALA A 485 16.90 17.95 -19.35
CA ALA A 485 15.67 17.15 -19.33
C ALA A 485 15.35 16.56 -20.71
N ARG A 486 15.56 17.30 -21.80
CA ARG A 486 15.37 16.83 -23.18
C ARG A 486 16.41 15.75 -23.52
N ILE A 487 17.68 16.01 -23.23
CA ILE A 487 18.77 15.07 -23.51
C ILE A 487 18.52 13.75 -22.74
N LEU A 488 18.15 13.86 -21.46
CA LEU A 488 17.84 12.67 -20.64
C LEU A 488 16.64 11.89 -21.17
N ARG A 489 15.59 12.59 -21.57
CA ARG A 489 14.41 11.96 -22.20
C ARG A 489 14.79 11.18 -23.46
N ASP A 490 15.52 11.84 -24.38
CA ASP A 490 15.88 11.24 -25.65
C ASP A 490 16.83 10.04 -25.46
N ARG A 491 17.76 10.15 -24.52
CA ARG A 491 18.63 9.03 -24.14
C ARG A 491 17.84 7.84 -23.59
N LEU A 492 16.85 8.06 -22.70
CA LEU A 492 16.07 6.98 -22.11
C LEU A 492 15.12 6.34 -23.13
N LEU A 493 14.55 7.10 -24.05
CA LEU A 493 13.74 6.56 -25.14
C LEU A 493 14.58 5.77 -26.15
N GLY A 494 15.83 6.15 -26.39
CA GLY A 494 16.76 5.39 -27.21
C GLY A 494 17.19 4.02 -26.63
N PHE A 495 17.00 3.78 -25.34
CA PHE A 495 17.16 2.44 -24.72
C PHE A 495 15.89 1.60 -24.79
N ALA A 496 14.73 2.20 -25.11
CA ALA A 496 13.44 1.53 -25.17
C ALA A 496 13.12 0.96 -26.56
N THR A 497 13.84 1.44 -27.60
CA THR A 497 13.81 0.92 -28.96
C THR A 497 14.89 -0.16 -29.16
#